data_c5fd37602b0b9d9f3191b8f65854ce44
#
_entry.id   c5fd37602b0b9d9f3191b8f65854ce44
#
_cell.length_a   1.000
_cell.length_b   1.000
_cell.length_c   1.000
_cell.angle_alpha   90.00
_cell.angle_beta   90.00
_cell.angle_gamma   90.00
#
_symmetry.space_group_name_H-M   'P 1'
#
loop_
_entity.id
_entity.type
_entity.pdbx_description
1 polymer ?
#
loop_
_entity_poly.entity_id
_entity_poly.type
_entity_poly.pdbx_seq_one_letter_code
_entity_poly.pdbx_strand_id
1 'polypeptide(L)'
;MSEILPTFSRKRIFGYHSMVYAIAAIAVLSFTVWAHHMFTTGMPVIGEIYFMFATMLIAVPTGVKVFNWTATMWKGAISFEAPMLFSIAFLIMFTIGGFSGLMLAIVPADFQYHDTYFVVAHFHYVMVPGAIFGACGTI
;
A
#
# COMPACT_ATOMS: atom_id res chain seq x y z
N MET A 1 3.55 -7.01 9.56
CA MET A 1 3.09 -5.72 10.13
C MET A 1 1.93 -5.86 11.10
N SER A 2 0.86 -6.57 10.77
CA SER A 2 -0.31 -6.70 11.65
C SER A 2 -0.09 -7.53 12.92
N GLU A 3 1.04 -8.21 13.03
CA GLU A 3 1.50 -8.88 14.26
C GLU A 3 2.58 -8.05 14.97
N ILE A 4 3.51 -7.46 14.23
CA ILE A 4 4.64 -6.71 14.79
C ILE A 4 4.16 -5.45 15.52
N LEU A 5 3.35 -4.63 14.84
CA LEU A 5 2.85 -3.37 15.41
C LEU A 5 2.06 -3.57 16.73
N PRO A 6 1.12 -4.52 16.82
CA PRO A 6 0.45 -4.81 18.10
C PRO A 6 1.40 -5.27 19.20
N THR A 7 2.35 -6.15 18.85
CA THR A 7 3.32 -6.70 19.80
C THR A 7 4.15 -5.59 20.45
N PHE A 8 4.77 -4.74 19.63
CA PHE A 8 5.65 -3.66 20.10
C PHE A 8 4.92 -2.39 20.56
N SER A 9 3.60 -2.29 20.31
CA SER A 9 2.72 -1.27 20.92
C SER A 9 2.02 -1.75 22.17
N ARG A 10 2.15 -3.03 22.52
CA ARG A 10 1.46 -3.70 23.64
C ARG A 10 -0.05 -3.47 23.62
N LYS A 11 -0.63 -3.50 22.42
CA LYS A 11 -2.08 -3.34 22.18
C LYS A 11 -2.58 -4.36 21.19
N ARG A 12 -3.85 -4.69 21.28
CA ARG A 12 -4.53 -5.45 20.23
C ARG A 12 -4.60 -4.61 18.96
N ILE A 13 -4.57 -5.28 17.80
CA ILE A 13 -4.74 -4.59 16.53
C ILE A 13 -6.10 -3.87 16.49
N PHE A 14 -6.06 -2.61 16.09
CA PHE A 14 -7.26 -1.82 15.90
C PHE A 14 -8.02 -2.29 14.66
N GLY A 15 -9.34 -2.47 14.79
CA GLY A 15 -10.19 -2.80 13.65
C GLY A 15 -9.88 -4.16 12.99
N TYR A 16 -9.73 -5.23 13.76
CA TYR A 16 -9.41 -6.57 13.25
C TYR A 16 -10.27 -6.98 12.04
N HIS A 17 -11.60 -6.86 12.17
CA HIS A 17 -12.50 -7.24 11.08
C HIS A 17 -12.33 -6.37 9.83
N SER A 18 -12.16 -5.06 10.00
CA SER A 18 -11.91 -4.17 8.88
C SER A 18 -10.57 -4.46 8.19
N MET A 19 -9.54 -4.90 8.94
CA MET A 19 -8.27 -5.36 8.39
C MET A 19 -8.45 -6.62 7.54
N VAL A 20 -9.21 -7.61 8.02
CA VAL A 20 -9.49 -8.85 7.28
C VAL A 20 -10.24 -8.53 5.98
N TYR A 21 -11.29 -7.73 6.05
CA TYR A 21 -12.05 -7.34 4.86
C TYR A 21 -11.21 -6.51 3.88
N ALA A 22 -10.37 -5.61 4.38
CA ALA A 22 -9.47 -4.84 3.53
C ALA A 22 -8.46 -5.73 2.78
N ILE A 23 -7.88 -6.72 3.46
CA ILE A 23 -6.96 -7.68 2.83
C ILE A 23 -7.68 -8.50 1.75
N ALA A 24 -8.87 -9.01 2.06
CA ALA A 24 -9.67 -9.78 1.11
C ALA A 24 -10.08 -8.92 -0.10
N ALA A 25 -10.50 -7.67 0.13
CA ALA A 25 -10.86 -6.74 -0.93
C ALA A 25 -9.68 -6.43 -1.86
N ILE A 26 -8.48 -6.17 -1.31
CA ILE A 26 -7.28 -5.95 -2.11
C ILE A 26 -6.96 -7.19 -2.94
N ALA A 27 -7.04 -8.39 -2.36
CA ALA A 27 -6.77 -9.63 -3.07
C ALA A 27 -7.70 -9.80 -4.28
N VAL A 28 -9.01 -9.60 -4.10
CA VAL A 28 -10.00 -9.69 -5.19
C VAL A 28 -9.78 -8.60 -6.24
N LEU A 29 -9.66 -7.34 -5.82
CA LEU A 29 -9.49 -6.21 -6.74
C LEU A 29 -8.21 -6.32 -7.56
N SER A 30 -7.12 -6.86 -7.00
CA SER A 30 -5.84 -7.00 -7.70
C SER A 30 -5.96 -7.85 -8.99
N PHE A 31 -6.91 -8.78 -9.06
CA PHE A 31 -7.16 -9.55 -10.28
C PHE A 31 -7.89 -8.76 -11.37
N THR A 32 -8.41 -7.58 -11.09
CA THR A 32 -9.23 -6.80 -12.03
C THR A 32 -8.52 -5.56 -12.58
N VAL A 33 -7.26 -5.31 -12.21
CA VAL A 33 -6.58 -4.03 -12.48
C VAL A 33 -5.28 -4.12 -13.27
N TRP A 34 -4.87 -5.31 -13.73
CA TRP A 34 -3.54 -5.55 -14.35
C TRP A 34 -3.18 -4.60 -15.50
N ALA A 35 -4.18 -4.14 -16.28
CA ALA A 35 -3.91 -3.33 -17.45
C ALA A 35 -3.60 -1.85 -17.15
N HIS A 36 -3.50 -1.47 -15.89
CA HIS A 36 -2.91 -0.17 -15.52
C HIS A 36 -1.42 -0.07 -15.89
N HIS A 37 -0.77 -1.17 -16.21
CA HIS A 37 0.58 -1.19 -16.78
C HIS A 37 0.60 -1.01 -18.31
N MET A 38 -0.56 -0.82 -18.94
CA MET A 38 -0.73 -0.88 -20.39
C MET A 38 -1.41 0.37 -20.98
N PHE A 39 -1.47 1.48 -20.24
CA PHE A 39 -2.17 2.69 -20.69
C PHE A 39 -1.58 3.29 -21.97
N THR A 40 -0.29 3.09 -22.23
CA THR A 40 0.41 3.62 -23.42
C THR A 40 0.40 2.67 -24.62
N THR A 41 -0.29 1.53 -24.54
CA THR A 41 -0.33 0.51 -25.61
C THR A 41 -1.35 0.78 -26.71
N GLY A 42 -2.12 1.88 -26.63
CA GLY A 42 -3.21 2.18 -27.55
C GLY A 42 -4.53 1.52 -27.17
N MET A 43 -4.75 1.34 -25.86
CA MET A 43 -6.00 0.81 -25.33
C MET A 43 -7.19 1.74 -25.67
N PRO A 44 -8.39 1.20 -25.94
CA PRO A 44 -9.58 2.02 -26.09
C PRO A 44 -9.87 2.85 -24.83
N VAL A 45 -10.32 4.09 -25.00
CA VAL A 45 -10.59 5.02 -23.89
C VAL A 45 -11.50 4.43 -22.81
N ILE A 46 -12.48 3.63 -23.19
CA ILE A 46 -13.35 2.96 -22.21
C ILE A 46 -12.57 1.98 -21.31
N GLY A 47 -11.58 1.31 -21.86
CA GLY A 47 -10.68 0.45 -21.10
C GLY A 47 -9.78 1.23 -20.15
N GLU A 48 -9.23 2.36 -20.62
CA GLU A 48 -8.43 3.25 -19.78
C GLU A 48 -9.24 3.77 -18.60
N ILE A 49 -10.46 4.22 -18.83
CA ILE A 49 -11.38 4.69 -17.78
C ILE A 49 -11.66 3.58 -16.77
N TYR A 50 -11.98 2.38 -17.24
CA TYR A 50 -12.25 1.24 -16.37
C TYR A 50 -11.05 0.91 -15.48
N PHE A 51 -9.87 0.71 -16.08
CA PHE A 51 -8.68 0.32 -15.31
C PHE A 51 -8.18 1.44 -14.40
N MET A 52 -8.36 2.70 -14.77
CA MET A 52 -8.09 3.85 -13.91
C MET A 52 -8.94 3.79 -12.64
N PHE A 53 -10.26 3.73 -12.76
CA PHE A 53 -11.16 3.70 -11.61
C PHE A 53 -11.00 2.44 -10.77
N ALA A 54 -10.89 1.27 -11.41
CA ALA A 54 -10.68 0.01 -10.70
C ALA A 54 -9.38 0.01 -9.89
N THR A 55 -8.31 0.58 -10.45
CA THR A 55 -7.03 0.72 -9.75
C THR A 55 -7.13 1.71 -8.58
N MET A 56 -7.77 2.86 -8.78
CA MET A 56 -7.97 3.84 -7.72
C MET A 56 -8.81 3.28 -6.56
N LEU A 57 -9.73 2.37 -6.83
CA LEU A 57 -10.56 1.74 -5.80
C LEU A 57 -9.74 0.97 -4.77
N ILE A 58 -8.57 0.43 -5.15
CA ILE A 58 -7.66 -0.27 -4.22
C ILE A 58 -7.11 0.67 -3.13
N ALA A 59 -7.08 1.97 -3.37
CA ALA A 59 -6.64 2.95 -2.39
C ALA A 59 -7.53 2.96 -1.13
N VAL A 60 -8.82 2.64 -1.26
CA VAL A 60 -9.76 2.63 -0.13
C VAL A 60 -9.41 1.55 0.91
N PRO A 61 -9.36 0.25 0.57
CA PRO A 61 -8.98 -0.76 1.55
C PRO A 61 -7.52 -0.62 2.01
N THR A 62 -6.63 -0.11 1.16
CA THR A 62 -5.25 0.18 1.55
C THR A 62 -5.20 1.29 2.60
N GLY A 63 -5.98 2.35 2.44
CA GLY A 63 -6.15 3.41 3.43
C GLY A 63 -6.67 2.88 4.77
N VAL A 64 -7.66 2.00 4.75
CA VAL A 64 -8.16 1.32 5.96
C VAL A 64 -7.04 0.61 6.71
N LYS A 65 -6.15 -0.09 6.00
CA LYS A 65 -5.01 -0.77 6.63
C LYS A 65 -4.04 0.21 7.29
N VAL A 66 -3.66 1.27 6.59
CA VAL A 66 -2.73 2.29 7.11
C VAL A 66 -3.32 2.98 8.34
N PHE A 67 -4.60 3.36 8.30
CA PHE A 67 -5.29 3.94 9.44
C PHE A 67 -5.35 2.99 10.64
N ASN A 68 -5.67 1.73 10.42
CA ASN A 68 -5.76 0.74 11.49
C ASN A 68 -4.39 0.46 12.13
N TRP A 69 -3.32 0.39 11.34
CA TRP A 69 -1.97 0.25 11.86
C TRP A 69 -1.56 1.48 12.69
N THR A 70 -1.85 2.68 12.19
CA THR A 70 -1.56 3.93 12.93
C THR A 70 -2.39 4.00 14.23
N ALA A 71 -3.68 3.64 14.18
CA ALA A 71 -4.55 3.61 15.35
C ALA A 71 -4.11 2.54 16.38
N THR A 72 -3.51 1.45 15.93
CA THR A 72 -2.92 0.43 16.81
C THR A 72 -1.77 1.02 17.64
N MET A 73 -0.94 1.87 17.04
CA MET A 73 0.16 2.56 17.76
C MET A 73 -0.34 3.68 18.67
N TRP A 74 -1.48 4.29 18.34
CA TRP A 74 -2.02 5.44 19.09
C TRP A 74 -2.26 5.10 20.55
N LYS A 75 -1.64 5.87 21.45
CA LYS A 75 -1.67 5.64 22.91
C LYS A 75 -1.20 4.24 23.32
N GLY A 76 -0.36 3.59 22.54
CA GLY A 76 0.29 2.33 22.92
C GLY A 76 1.56 2.58 23.75
N ALA A 77 1.93 1.57 24.53
CA ALA A 77 3.23 1.55 25.22
C ALA A 77 4.31 1.06 24.26
N ILE A 78 4.73 1.93 23.35
CA ILE A 78 5.65 1.59 22.25
C ILE A 78 7.03 1.31 22.80
N SER A 79 7.60 0.15 22.41
CA SER A 79 9.03 -0.12 22.59
C SER A 79 9.74 0.06 21.24
N PHE A 80 10.76 0.92 21.21
CA PHE A 80 11.52 1.24 19.99
C PHE A 80 12.65 0.24 19.73
N GLU A 81 12.30 -1.03 19.70
CA GLU A 81 13.20 -2.10 19.30
C GLU A 81 13.30 -2.17 17.77
N ALA A 82 14.31 -2.88 17.25
CA ALA A 82 14.55 -2.94 15.81
C ALA A 82 13.32 -3.33 14.97
N PRO A 83 12.51 -4.34 15.35
CA PRO A 83 11.29 -4.68 14.60
C PRO A 83 10.29 -3.52 14.54
N MET A 84 10.15 -2.74 15.60
CA MET A 84 9.25 -1.59 15.63
C MET A 84 9.75 -0.45 14.76
N LEU A 85 11.06 -0.19 14.75
CA LEU A 85 11.65 0.83 13.88
C LEU A 85 11.45 0.50 12.40
N PHE A 86 11.67 -0.75 12.00
CA PHE A 86 11.37 -1.22 10.65
C PHE A 86 9.87 -1.07 10.31
N SER A 87 8.98 -1.32 11.27
CA SER A 87 7.54 -1.20 11.05
C SER A 87 7.08 0.24 10.90
N ILE A 88 7.67 1.17 11.65
CA ILE A 88 7.40 2.61 11.50
C ILE A 88 7.93 3.10 10.14
N ALA A 89 9.14 2.72 9.78
CA ALA A 89 9.72 3.04 8.48
C ALA A 89 8.87 2.48 7.33
N PHE A 90 8.37 1.24 7.46
CA PHE A 90 7.41 0.65 6.52
C PHE A 90 6.18 1.54 6.35
N LEU A 91 5.53 1.96 7.43
CA LEU A 91 4.31 2.77 7.34
C LEU A 91 4.54 4.08 6.58
N ILE A 92 5.64 4.76 6.87
CA ILE A 92 5.99 6.03 6.21
C ILE A 92 6.27 5.80 4.72
N MET A 93 7.18 4.89 4.41
CA MET A 93 7.61 4.65 3.03
C MET A 93 6.50 4.06 2.18
N PHE A 94 5.73 3.11 2.72
CA PHE A 94 4.59 2.51 2.03
C PHE A 94 3.50 3.55 1.74
N THR A 95 3.26 4.49 2.65
CA THR A 95 2.28 5.57 2.44
C THR A 95 2.73 6.49 1.30
N ILE A 96 4.01 6.86 1.24
CA ILE A 96 4.58 7.63 0.12
C ILE A 96 4.43 6.84 -1.19
N GLY A 97 4.75 5.55 -1.17
CA GLY A 97 4.57 4.64 -2.30
C GLY A 97 3.10 4.52 -2.74
N GLY A 98 2.17 4.52 -1.79
CA GLY A 98 0.74 4.52 -2.07
C GLY A 98 0.27 5.78 -2.79
N PHE A 99 0.74 6.95 -2.37
CA PHE A 99 0.43 8.21 -3.05
C PHE A 99 1.02 8.26 -4.47
N SER A 100 2.25 7.82 -4.68
CA SER A 100 2.83 7.73 -6.03
C SER A 100 2.08 6.72 -6.90
N GLY A 101 1.59 5.62 -6.32
CA GLY A 101 0.74 4.65 -7.01
C GLY A 101 -0.62 5.23 -7.43
N LEU A 102 -1.21 6.07 -6.57
CA LEU A 102 -2.44 6.77 -6.91
C LEU A 102 -2.24 7.75 -8.09
N MET A 103 -1.09 8.43 -8.15
CA MET A 103 -0.72 9.26 -9.29
C MET A 103 -0.58 8.45 -10.58
N LEU A 104 0.07 7.29 -10.52
CA LEU A 104 0.22 6.38 -11.67
C LEU A 104 -1.09 5.73 -12.11
N ALA A 105 -2.07 5.60 -11.21
CA ALA A 105 -3.38 5.08 -11.55
C ALA A 105 -4.17 6.02 -12.48
N ILE A 106 -3.84 7.31 -12.50
CA ILE A 106 -4.53 8.33 -13.29
C ILE A 106 -3.92 8.37 -14.70
N VAL A 107 -4.69 7.99 -15.72
CA VAL A 107 -4.21 7.84 -17.10
C VAL A 107 -3.45 9.06 -17.63
N PRO A 108 -3.97 10.31 -17.56
CA PRO A 108 -3.23 11.47 -18.03
C PRO A 108 -1.90 11.71 -17.29
N ALA A 109 -1.82 11.34 -16.02
CA ALA A 109 -0.58 11.43 -15.26
C ALA A 109 0.39 10.31 -15.66
N ASP A 110 -0.10 9.09 -15.85
CA ASP A 110 0.73 7.95 -16.25
C ASP A 110 1.37 8.17 -17.62
N PHE A 111 0.71 8.83 -18.54
CA PHE A 111 1.32 9.20 -19.83
C PHE A 111 2.60 10.03 -19.69
N GLN A 112 2.77 10.75 -18.57
CA GLN A 112 3.99 11.51 -18.27
C GLN A 112 5.01 10.69 -17.49
N TYR A 113 4.56 9.74 -16.67
CA TYR A 113 5.41 8.96 -15.76
C TYR A 113 5.75 7.56 -16.27
N HIS A 114 5.01 7.07 -17.28
CA HIS A 114 5.18 5.71 -17.81
C HIS A 114 6.61 5.51 -18.34
N ASP A 115 7.18 4.34 -18.06
CA ASP A 115 8.56 3.98 -18.43
C ASP A 115 9.63 4.97 -17.93
N THR A 116 9.37 5.67 -16.84
CA THR A 116 10.34 6.57 -16.18
C THR A 116 10.79 6.02 -14.83
N TYR A 117 11.83 6.63 -14.26
CA TYR A 117 12.27 6.31 -12.90
C TYR A 117 11.23 6.65 -11.81
N PHE A 118 10.18 7.40 -12.13
CA PHE A 118 9.06 7.61 -11.22
C PHE A 118 8.33 6.29 -10.92
N VAL A 119 8.13 5.43 -11.92
CA VAL A 119 7.57 4.09 -11.74
C VAL A 119 8.51 3.22 -10.91
N VAL A 120 9.81 3.30 -11.19
CA VAL A 120 10.84 2.58 -10.41
C VAL A 120 10.82 3.02 -8.95
N ALA A 121 10.73 4.31 -8.67
CA ALA A 121 10.60 4.83 -7.32
C ALA A 121 9.33 4.32 -6.64
N HIS A 122 8.18 4.35 -7.34
CA HIS A 122 6.93 3.86 -6.81
C HIS A 122 7.04 2.43 -6.28
N PHE A 123 7.45 1.47 -7.10
CA PHE A 123 7.49 0.08 -6.66
C PHE A 123 8.59 -0.18 -5.63
N HIS A 124 9.68 0.58 -5.61
CA HIS A 124 10.68 0.48 -4.55
C HIS A 124 10.13 0.95 -3.20
N TYR A 125 9.33 2.02 -3.17
CA TYR A 125 8.66 2.48 -1.95
C TYR A 125 7.55 1.55 -1.46
N VAL A 126 7.02 0.69 -2.33
CA VAL A 126 6.00 -0.31 -1.96
C VAL A 126 6.64 -1.66 -1.61
N MET A 127 7.48 -2.20 -2.50
CA MET A 127 8.01 -3.56 -2.37
C MET A 127 9.12 -3.68 -1.33
N VAL A 128 10.05 -2.74 -1.30
CA VAL A 128 11.18 -2.78 -0.35
C VAL A 128 10.69 -2.71 1.09
N PRO A 129 9.87 -1.73 1.49
CA PRO A 129 9.31 -1.73 2.83
C PRO A 129 8.42 -2.95 3.09
N GLY A 130 7.63 -3.36 2.12
CA GLY A 130 6.71 -4.50 2.27
C GLY A 130 7.43 -5.83 2.51
N ALA A 131 8.44 -6.14 1.70
CA ALA A 131 9.16 -7.41 1.76
C ALA A 131 10.32 -7.35 2.75
N ILE A 132 11.25 -6.39 2.60
CA ILE A 132 12.49 -6.37 3.37
C ILE A 132 12.24 -5.94 4.82
N PHE A 133 11.55 -4.80 5.04
CA PHE A 133 11.28 -4.35 6.41
C PHE A 133 10.31 -5.29 7.13
N GLY A 134 9.37 -5.90 6.37
CA GLY A 134 8.52 -6.95 6.89
C GLY A 134 9.32 -8.14 7.40
N ALA A 135 10.26 -8.64 6.62
CA ALA A 135 11.14 -9.73 7.01
C ALA A 135 12.05 -9.36 8.19
N CYS A 136 12.74 -8.20 8.12
CA CYS A 136 13.61 -7.74 9.21
C CYS A 136 12.86 -7.48 10.52
N GLY A 137 11.57 -7.15 10.45
CA GLY A 137 10.73 -6.96 11.63
C GLY A 137 10.25 -8.27 12.27
N THR A 138 10.52 -9.43 11.67
CA THR A 138 10.11 -10.74 12.20
C THR A 138 11.28 -11.56 12.78
N ILE A 139 12.49 -11.11 12.60
CA ILE A 139 13.72 -11.68 13.18
C ILE A 139 14.00 -11.06 14.54
#